data_582064c4b3dbde072b5f0dac018a88df
#
_entry.id   582064c4b3dbde072b5f0dac018a88df
#
_cell.length_a   1.000
_cell.length_b   1.000
_cell.length_c   1.000
_cell.angle_alpha   90.00
_cell.angle_beta   90.00
_cell.angle_gamma   90.00
#
_symmetry.space_group_name_H-M   'P 1'
#
loop_
_entity.id
_entity.type
_entity.pdbx_description
1 polymer ?
#
loop_
_entity_poly.entity_id
_entity_poly.type
_entity_poly.pdbx_seq_one_letter_code
_entity_poly.pdbx_strand_id
1 'polypeptide(L)'
;FRFETTVVLPGETTLLRQYGRTLAPCIRLTPTYAEAYRRLMLEAYSAHPEAFTSSVAEREALPLSWWQQRLTTDPSAHEVIFGAISQGVLVGAVGLGQETREKARHKATLFGMFVQADHQHAGLGHLLVEAALEHAHTRPGLRQVLLTVTEGNTRAHALYTRCGFETFGVEPDAVKVGASFVSKIHMWRRLDGGVARATA
;
A
#
# COMPACT_ATOMS: atom_id res chain seq x y z
N PHE A 1 -1.49 -21.05 -12.84
CA PHE A 1 -0.94 -19.81 -13.43
C PHE A 1 0.51 -19.72 -12.99
N ARG A 2 1.47 -19.84 -13.93
CA ARG A 2 2.90 -19.70 -13.65
C ARG A 2 3.27 -18.22 -13.77
N PHE A 3 3.74 -17.62 -12.68
CA PHE A 3 4.48 -16.37 -12.71
C PHE A 3 5.96 -16.71 -12.87
N GLU A 4 6.60 -16.19 -13.89
CA GLU A 4 8.06 -16.16 -13.94
C GLU A 4 8.51 -14.94 -13.14
N THR A 5 8.90 -15.16 -11.89
CA THR A 5 9.49 -14.15 -11.04
C THR A 5 10.99 -14.17 -11.25
N THR A 6 11.54 -13.15 -11.88
CA THR A 6 12.98 -12.92 -11.86
C THR A 6 13.31 -12.14 -10.60
N VAL A 7 13.92 -12.81 -9.62
CA VAL A 7 14.45 -12.17 -8.43
C VAL A 7 15.69 -11.38 -8.81
N VAL A 8 15.66 -10.07 -8.64
CA VAL A 8 16.80 -9.19 -8.88
C VAL A 8 17.28 -8.63 -7.54
N LEU A 9 18.59 -8.60 -7.35
CA LEU A 9 19.31 -8.20 -6.14
C LEU A 9 19.07 -6.73 -5.76
N PRO A 10 19.37 -6.31 -4.52
CA PRO A 10 19.06 -4.97 -4.00
C PRO A 10 19.70 -3.87 -4.87
N GLY A 11 18.86 -3.04 -5.47
CA GLY A 11 19.25 -1.90 -6.33
C GLY A 11 18.74 -1.96 -7.75
N GLU A 12 18.18 -3.07 -8.22
CA GLU A 12 17.66 -3.21 -9.58
C GLU A 12 16.14 -3.16 -9.64
N THR A 13 15.63 -2.56 -10.70
CA THR A 13 14.20 -2.42 -10.97
C THR A 13 13.60 -3.76 -11.38
N THR A 14 12.67 -4.30 -10.60
CA THR A 14 11.96 -5.53 -10.97
C THR A 14 10.99 -5.25 -12.11
N LEU A 15 11.30 -5.71 -13.31
CA LEU A 15 10.42 -5.69 -14.46
C LEU A 15 9.55 -6.97 -14.45
N LEU A 16 8.29 -6.84 -14.09
CA LEU A 16 7.33 -7.92 -14.19
C LEU A 16 6.74 -7.94 -15.62
N ARG A 17 6.77 -9.09 -16.27
CA ARG A 17 6.11 -9.31 -17.57
C ARG A 17 4.86 -10.18 -17.38
N GLN A 18 3.72 -9.68 -17.78
CA GLN A 18 2.48 -10.44 -17.86
C GLN A 18 1.93 -10.36 -19.29
N TYR A 19 1.72 -11.51 -19.92
CA TYR A 19 1.18 -11.61 -21.28
C TYR A 19 1.94 -10.79 -22.35
N GLY A 20 3.28 -10.77 -22.29
CA GLY A 20 4.10 -10.06 -23.28
C GLY A 20 4.12 -8.53 -23.20
N ARG A 21 3.41 -7.93 -22.21
CA ARG A 21 3.47 -6.50 -21.93
C ARG A 21 4.50 -6.23 -20.83
N THR A 22 5.37 -5.26 -21.07
CA THR A 22 6.23 -4.71 -20.01
C THR A 22 5.32 -3.95 -19.04
N LEU A 23 5.17 -4.48 -17.84
CA LEU A 23 4.45 -3.76 -16.77
C LEU A 23 5.31 -2.62 -16.26
N ALA A 24 4.67 -1.58 -15.77
CA ALA A 24 5.36 -0.49 -15.10
C ALA A 24 6.18 -1.05 -13.92
N PRO A 25 7.47 -0.68 -13.78
CA PRO A 25 8.26 -1.14 -12.65
C PRO A 25 7.66 -0.64 -11.34
N CYS A 26 7.58 -1.54 -10.36
CA CYS A 26 7.25 -1.19 -8.99
C CYS A 26 8.55 -1.10 -8.19
N ILE A 27 8.83 0.06 -7.61
CA ILE A 27 10.06 0.35 -6.88
C ILE A 27 9.79 0.84 -5.47
N ARG A 28 10.71 0.61 -4.53
CA ARG A 28 10.71 1.34 -3.27
C ARG A 28 11.06 2.80 -3.57
N LEU A 29 10.18 3.72 -3.16
CA LEU A 29 10.42 5.14 -3.34
C LEU A 29 11.53 5.63 -2.39
N THR A 30 12.34 6.56 -2.89
CA THR A 30 13.41 7.25 -2.15
C THR A 30 13.06 8.72 -1.98
N PRO A 31 13.77 9.48 -1.12
CA PRO A 31 13.50 10.92 -0.91
C PRO A 31 13.48 11.75 -2.21
N THR A 32 14.14 11.30 -3.28
CA THR A 32 14.12 11.97 -4.59
C THR A 32 12.74 12.00 -5.24
N TYR A 33 11.84 11.09 -4.85
CA TYR A 33 10.44 11.04 -5.30
C TYR A 33 9.48 11.87 -4.46
N ALA A 34 9.94 12.61 -3.45
CA ALA A 34 9.06 13.27 -2.48
C ALA A 34 8.06 14.25 -3.12
N GLU A 35 8.47 15.04 -4.11
CA GLU A 35 7.58 15.95 -4.82
C GLU A 35 6.53 15.19 -5.67
N ALA A 36 6.96 14.14 -6.38
CA ALA A 36 6.07 13.32 -7.18
C ALA A 36 5.06 12.57 -6.30
N TYR A 37 5.52 12.01 -5.18
CA TYR A 37 4.69 11.32 -4.19
C TYR A 37 3.70 12.28 -3.52
N ARG A 38 4.14 13.49 -3.12
CA ARG A 38 3.25 14.53 -2.59
C ARG A 38 2.13 14.86 -3.58
N ARG A 39 2.47 15.12 -4.84
CA ARG A 39 1.49 15.41 -5.90
C ARG A 39 0.48 14.28 -6.06
N LEU A 40 0.97 13.03 -6.19
CA LEU A 40 0.12 11.85 -6.34
C LEU A 40 -0.85 11.67 -5.16
N MET A 41 -0.37 11.86 -3.93
CA MET A 41 -1.21 11.68 -2.74
C MET A 41 -2.20 12.83 -2.55
N LEU A 42 -1.85 14.07 -2.88
CA LEU A 42 -2.81 15.19 -2.86
C LEU A 42 -3.94 14.97 -3.88
N GLU A 43 -3.62 14.45 -5.07
CA GLU A 43 -4.62 14.01 -6.05
C GLU A 43 -5.52 12.91 -5.45
N ALA A 44 -4.93 11.90 -4.80
CA ALA A 44 -5.68 10.81 -4.17
C ALA A 44 -6.66 11.31 -3.09
N TYR A 45 -6.20 12.19 -2.19
CA TYR A 45 -7.04 12.78 -1.13
C TYR A 45 -8.17 13.63 -1.70
N SER A 46 -7.93 14.35 -2.80
CA SER A 46 -8.94 15.17 -3.48
C SER A 46 -9.99 14.32 -4.20
N ALA A 47 -9.52 13.28 -4.92
CA ALA A 47 -10.40 12.44 -5.73
C ALA A 47 -11.23 11.46 -4.90
N HIS A 48 -10.72 11.03 -3.74
CA HIS A 48 -11.30 9.97 -2.91
C HIS A 48 -11.29 10.35 -1.42
N PRO A 49 -11.96 11.45 -1.01
CA PRO A 49 -11.95 11.89 0.39
C PRO A 49 -12.50 10.82 1.35
N GLU A 50 -13.39 9.96 0.90
CA GLU A 50 -13.93 8.83 1.66
C GLU A 50 -12.92 7.69 1.90
N ALA A 51 -11.89 7.60 1.06
CA ALA A 51 -10.91 6.51 1.16
C ALA A 51 -9.83 6.78 2.22
N PHE A 52 -9.59 8.05 2.55
CA PHE A 52 -8.49 8.48 3.41
C PHE A 52 -9.00 9.15 4.70
N THR A 53 -8.22 9.03 5.77
CA THR A 53 -8.51 9.71 7.04
C THR A 53 -7.94 11.13 7.12
N SER A 54 -7.01 11.48 6.21
CA SER A 54 -6.42 12.82 6.14
C SER A 54 -7.08 13.62 5.03
N SER A 55 -7.32 14.90 5.28
CA SER A 55 -7.80 15.84 4.28
C SER A 55 -6.67 16.37 3.38
N VAL A 56 -7.03 16.92 2.22
CA VAL A 56 -6.09 17.62 1.33
C VAL A 56 -5.42 18.77 2.08
N ALA A 57 -6.18 19.61 2.78
CA ALA A 57 -5.66 20.77 3.50
C ALA A 57 -4.60 20.41 4.55
N GLU A 58 -4.86 19.34 5.34
CA GLU A 58 -3.87 18.86 6.33
C GLU A 58 -2.56 18.43 5.67
N ARG A 59 -2.63 17.74 4.54
CA ARG A 59 -1.45 17.18 3.87
C ARG A 59 -0.72 18.21 3.00
N GLU A 60 -1.44 19.13 2.41
CA GLU A 60 -0.86 20.23 1.61
C GLU A 60 -0.05 21.20 2.47
N ALA A 61 -0.48 21.43 3.72
CA ALA A 61 0.22 22.29 4.68
C ALA A 61 1.57 21.72 5.16
N LEU A 62 1.84 20.43 4.94
CA LEU A 62 3.08 19.79 5.39
C LEU A 62 4.27 20.18 4.49
N PRO A 63 5.45 20.46 5.09
CA PRO A 63 6.65 20.80 4.31
C PRO A 63 7.15 19.58 3.51
N LEU A 64 7.90 19.85 2.44
CA LEU A 64 8.48 18.79 1.62
C LEU A 64 9.36 17.82 2.42
N SER A 65 10.05 18.32 3.45
CA SER A 65 10.87 17.50 4.35
C SER A 65 10.09 16.39 5.05
N TRP A 66 8.81 16.61 5.39
CA TRP A 66 7.94 15.58 5.94
C TRP A 66 7.71 14.45 4.92
N TRP A 67 7.51 14.79 3.63
CA TRP A 67 7.34 13.81 2.56
C TRP A 67 8.65 13.05 2.28
N GLN A 68 9.80 13.74 2.35
CA GLN A 68 11.12 13.13 2.21
C GLN A 68 11.41 12.10 3.32
N GLN A 69 11.06 12.42 4.58
CA GLN A 69 11.26 11.52 5.71
C GLN A 69 10.48 10.22 5.57
N ARG A 70 9.27 10.25 5.00
CA ARG A 70 8.47 9.04 4.73
C ARG A 70 9.09 8.12 3.68
N LEU A 71 9.95 8.65 2.83
CA LEU A 71 10.63 7.92 1.77
C LEU A 71 12.08 7.56 2.14
N THR A 72 12.36 7.48 3.43
CA THR A 72 13.71 7.13 3.91
C THR A 72 14.18 5.81 3.33
N THR A 73 15.48 5.73 3.00
CA THR A 73 16.13 4.50 2.52
C THR A 73 16.71 3.66 3.65
N ASP A 74 16.56 4.10 4.91
CA ASP A 74 17.02 3.34 6.07
C ASP A 74 16.45 1.92 6.07
N PRO A 75 17.29 0.87 6.11
CA PRO A 75 16.82 -0.52 6.17
C PRO A 75 15.98 -0.83 7.41
N SER A 76 16.20 -0.09 8.51
CA SER A 76 15.45 -0.24 9.77
C SER A 76 14.13 0.53 9.80
N ALA A 77 13.84 1.32 8.77
CA ALA A 77 12.61 2.11 8.72
C ALA A 77 11.37 1.25 8.95
N HIS A 78 10.49 1.72 9.83
CA HIS A 78 9.21 1.07 10.12
C HIS A 78 8.16 1.33 9.04
N GLU A 79 8.38 2.35 8.21
CA GLU A 79 7.49 2.71 7.11
C GLU A 79 8.27 2.71 5.81
N VAL A 80 7.69 2.09 4.78
CA VAL A 80 8.23 2.07 3.42
C VAL A 80 7.12 2.36 2.43
N ILE A 81 7.45 3.04 1.34
CA ILE A 81 6.50 3.36 0.28
C ILE A 81 7.00 2.75 -1.03
N PHE A 82 6.10 2.05 -1.71
CA PHE A 82 6.32 1.52 -3.06
C PHE A 82 5.57 2.37 -4.08
N GLY A 83 6.17 2.58 -5.24
CA GLY A 83 5.59 3.36 -6.34
C GLY A 83 5.61 2.60 -7.65
N ALA A 84 4.55 2.74 -8.43
CA ALA A 84 4.48 2.27 -9.80
C ALA A 84 4.89 3.41 -10.76
N ILE A 85 5.89 3.14 -11.61
CA ILE A 85 6.43 4.12 -12.55
C ILE A 85 5.98 3.74 -13.96
N SER A 86 5.29 4.65 -14.66
CA SER A 86 4.91 4.50 -16.06
C SER A 86 5.53 5.63 -16.86
N GLN A 87 6.29 5.27 -17.91
CA GLN A 87 6.97 6.25 -18.77
C GLN A 87 7.77 7.32 -18.01
N GLY A 88 8.44 6.90 -16.91
CA GLY A 88 9.22 7.79 -16.05
C GLY A 88 8.41 8.63 -15.06
N VAL A 89 7.08 8.48 -15.02
CA VAL A 89 6.18 9.21 -14.12
C VAL A 89 5.66 8.28 -13.03
N LEU A 90 5.60 8.76 -11.79
CA LEU A 90 4.96 8.06 -10.67
C LEU A 90 3.42 8.13 -10.83
N VAL A 91 2.79 6.98 -11.07
CA VAL A 91 1.36 6.85 -11.37
C VAL A 91 0.56 6.08 -10.33
N GLY A 92 1.23 5.52 -9.33
CA GLY A 92 0.57 4.84 -8.22
C GLY A 92 1.52 4.65 -7.05
N ALA A 93 0.97 4.46 -5.86
CA ALA A 93 1.74 4.23 -4.66
C ALA A 93 0.98 3.36 -3.65
N VAL A 94 1.73 2.73 -2.75
CA VAL A 94 1.22 2.05 -1.54
C VAL A 94 2.26 2.15 -0.44
N GLY A 95 1.81 2.33 0.79
CA GLY A 95 2.65 2.32 1.98
C GLY A 95 2.48 1.02 2.78
N LEU A 96 3.55 0.61 3.45
CA LEU A 96 3.55 -0.44 4.46
C LEU A 96 4.21 0.10 5.73
N GLY A 97 3.47 0.13 6.83
CA GLY A 97 3.94 0.60 8.13
C GLY A 97 3.92 -0.52 9.16
N GLN A 98 5.08 -0.88 9.71
CA GLN A 98 5.19 -1.85 10.79
C GLN A 98 4.92 -1.19 12.14
N GLU A 99 4.16 -1.85 13.01
CA GLU A 99 3.95 -1.42 14.39
C GLU A 99 5.28 -1.42 15.16
N THR A 100 5.49 -0.34 15.93
CA THR A 100 6.74 -0.15 16.70
C THR A 100 6.66 -0.69 18.11
N ARG A 101 5.44 -0.78 18.68
CA ARG A 101 5.21 -1.25 20.05
C ARG A 101 5.55 -2.74 20.17
N GLU A 102 6.30 -3.10 21.19
CA GLU A 102 6.84 -4.45 21.40
C GLU A 102 5.82 -5.57 21.18
N LYS A 103 4.66 -5.47 21.83
CA LYS A 103 3.60 -6.51 21.75
C LYS A 103 2.83 -6.51 20.41
N ALA A 104 3.02 -5.50 19.56
CA ALA A 104 2.33 -5.35 18.29
C ALA A 104 3.27 -5.42 17.06
N ARG A 105 4.60 -5.43 17.26
CA ARG A 105 5.59 -5.38 16.16
C ARG A 105 5.51 -6.52 15.14
N HIS A 106 4.71 -7.54 15.45
CA HIS A 106 4.41 -8.65 14.53
C HIS A 106 3.34 -8.27 13.48
N LYS A 107 2.85 -7.03 13.51
CA LYS A 107 1.84 -6.50 12.61
C LYS A 107 2.39 -5.37 11.76
N ALA A 108 1.90 -5.27 10.53
CA ALA A 108 2.06 -4.09 9.69
C ALA A 108 0.70 -3.69 9.11
N THR A 109 0.59 -2.44 8.68
CA THR A 109 -0.61 -1.91 8.02
C THR A 109 -0.24 -1.45 6.62
N LEU A 110 -0.98 -1.91 5.63
CA LEU A 110 -0.93 -1.41 4.27
C LEU A 110 -1.84 -0.20 4.18
N PHE A 111 -1.31 0.93 3.68
CA PHE A 111 -2.02 2.21 3.66
C PHE A 111 -1.69 3.02 2.40
N GLY A 112 -2.45 4.11 2.18
CA GLY A 112 -2.13 5.09 1.13
C GLY A 112 -2.14 4.52 -0.29
N MET A 113 -2.92 3.46 -0.53
CA MET A 113 -3.03 2.83 -1.83
C MET A 113 -3.79 3.72 -2.81
N PHE A 114 -3.12 4.09 -3.90
CA PHE A 114 -3.73 4.86 -4.98
C PHE A 114 -3.05 4.54 -6.32
N VAL A 115 -3.85 4.51 -7.38
CA VAL A 115 -3.39 4.45 -8.79
C VAL A 115 -4.21 5.45 -9.57
N GLN A 116 -3.54 6.32 -10.32
CA GLN A 116 -4.18 7.32 -11.18
C GLN A 116 -5.19 6.68 -12.15
N ALA A 117 -6.28 7.38 -12.42
CA ALA A 117 -7.43 6.85 -13.19
C ALA A 117 -7.03 6.25 -14.54
N ASP A 118 -6.18 6.96 -15.30
CA ASP A 118 -5.74 6.55 -16.65
C ASP A 118 -4.84 5.30 -16.64
N HIS A 119 -4.30 4.94 -15.47
CA HIS A 119 -3.43 3.78 -15.27
C HIS A 119 -4.11 2.63 -14.52
N GLN A 120 -5.38 2.80 -14.15
CA GLN A 120 -6.18 1.72 -13.58
C GLN A 120 -6.45 0.64 -14.65
N HIS A 121 -6.83 -0.57 -14.22
CA HIS A 121 -7.05 -1.76 -15.07
C HIS A 121 -5.79 -2.39 -15.69
N ALA A 122 -4.60 -1.77 -15.54
CA ALA A 122 -3.33 -2.34 -16.00
C ALA A 122 -2.68 -3.31 -14.99
N GLY A 123 -3.38 -3.68 -13.91
CA GLY A 123 -2.84 -4.58 -12.87
C GLY A 123 -1.91 -3.91 -11.86
N LEU A 124 -1.67 -2.59 -11.97
CA LEU A 124 -0.71 -1.87 -11.12
C LEU A 124 -1.05 -1.95 -9.63
N GLY A 125 -2.34 -1.93 -9.28
CA GLY A 125 -2.78 -2.08 -7.90
C GLY A 125 -2.35 -3.43 -7.30
N HIS A 126 -2.46 -4.51 -8.06
CA HIS A 126 -2.00 -5.83 -7.64
C HIS A 126 -0.47 -5.86 -7.45
N LEU A 127 0.28 -5.30 -8.40
CA LEU A 127 1.74 -5.23 -8.31
C LEU A 127 2.24 -4.44 -7.11
N LEU A 128 1.60 -3.31 -6.79
CA LEU A 128 1.92 -2.50 -5.62
C LEU A 128 1.68 -3.28 -4.33
N VAL A 129 0.53 -3.97 -4.21
CA VAL A 129 0.23 -4.80 -3.03
C VAL A 129 1.23 -5.94 -2.90
N GLU A 130 1.54 -6.65 -3.98
CA GLU A 130 2.52 -7.75 -3.96
C GLU A 130 3.92 -7.25 -3.57
N ALA A 131 4.39 -6.10 -4.08
CA ALA A 131 5.67 -5.52 -3.67
C ALA A 131 5.74 -5.22 -2.17
N ALA A 132 4.65 -4.68 -1.61
CA ALA A 132 4.55 -4.43 -0.17
C ALA A 132 4.54 -5.74 0.63
N LEU A 133 3.85 -6.79 0.15
CA LEU A 133 3.80 -8.10 0.79
C LEU A 133 5.14 -8.85 0.69
N GLU A 134 5.82 -8.79 -0.44
CA GLU A 134 7.18 -9.33 -0.60
C GLU A 134 8.13 -8.69 0.41
N HIS A 135 8.09 -7.35 0.53
CA HIS A 135 8.88 -6.67 1.56
C HIS A 135 8.48 -7.09 2.97
N ALA A 136 7.18 -7.25 3.26
CA ALA A 136 6.70 -7.71 4.56
C ALA A 136 7.28 -9.09 4.92
N HIS A 137 7.41 -10.01 3.96
CA HIS A 137 8.01 -11.33 4.17
C HIS A 137 9.51 -11.27 4.54
N THR A 138 10.23 -10.23 4.11
CA THR A 138 11.65 -10.05 4.47
C THR A 138 11.85 -9.50 5.90
N ARG A 139 10.77 -9.01 6.55
CA ARG A 139 10.87 -8.38 7.87
C ARG A 139 10.83 -9.42 8.99
N PRO A 140 11.91 -9.55 9.80
CA PRO A 140 11.96 -10.54 10.87
C PRO A 140 10.83 -10.36 11.88
N GLY A 141 10.11 -11.44 12.18
CA GLY A 141 9.05 -11.45 13.19
C GLY A 141 7.72 -10.83 12.75
N LEU A 142 7.61 -10.28 11.52
CA LEU A 142 6.34 -9.84 10.98
C LEU A 142 5.48 -11.06 10.62
N ARG A 143 4.22 -11.07 11.05
CA ARG A 143 3.33 -12.24 10.93
C ARG A 143 2.04 -11.95 10.19
N GLN A 144 1.63 -10.71 10.12
CA GLN A 144 0.38 -10.32 9.46
C GLN A 144 0.41 -8.88 8.96
N VAL A 145 -0.31 -8.65 7.87
CA VAL A 145 -0.57 -7.32 7.32
C VAL A 145 -2.06 -7.05 7.42
N LEU A 146 -2.39 -5.85 7.87
CA LEU A 146 -3.75 -5.34 7.98
C LEU A 146 -3.97 -4.22 6.96
N LEU A 147 -5.21 -3.96 6.64
CA LEU A 147 -5.63 -2.77 5.89
C LEU A 147 -7.09 -2.43 6.21
N THR A 148 -7.50 -1.24 5.81
CA THR A 148 -8.91 -0.86 5.79
C THR A 148 -9.32 -0.43 4.38
N VAL A 149 -10.54 -0.73 4.01
CA VAL A 149 -11.18 -0.28 2.76
C VAL A 149 -12.53 0.32 3.06
N THR A 150 -12.89 1.41 2.39
CA THR A 150 -14.20 2.05 2.56
C THR A 150 -15.31 1.09 2.14
N GLU A 151 -16.33 0.94 2.97
CA GLU A 151 -17.52 0.17 2.63
C GLU A 151 -18.13 0.72 1.33
N GLY A 152 -18.51 -0.18 0.42
CA GLY A 152 -18.97 0.18 -0.93
C GLY A 152 -17.85 0.30 -1.97
N ASN A 153 -16.58 0.39 -1.59
CA ASN A 153 -15.46 0.31 -2.55
C ASN A 153 -15.20 -1.15 -2.94
N THR A 154 -16.12 -1.72 -3.72
CA THR A 154 -16.09 -3.13 -4.14
C THR A 154 -14.85 -3.47 -4.96
N ARG A 155 -14.31 -2.50 -5.70
CA ARG A 155 -13.12 -2.69 -6.52
C ARG A 155 -11.86 -2.88 -5.66
N ALA A 156 -11.65 -2.02 -4.69
CA ALA A 156 -10.51 -2.16 -3.77
C ALA A 156 -10.66 -3.43 -2.91
N HIS A 157 -11.86 -3.70 -2.41
CA HIS A 157 -12.14 -4.93 -1.66
C HIS A 157 -11.80 -6.18 -2.49
N ALA A 158 -12.26 -6.26 -3.76
CA ALA A 158 -11.96 -7.38 -4.64
C ALA A 158 -10.45 -7.50 -4.95
N LEU A 159 -9.73 -6.37 -5.08
CA LEU A 159 -8.28 -6.37 -5.24
C LEU A 159 -7.60 -7.04 -4.03
N TYR A 160 -7.91 -6.61 -2.81
CA TYR A 160 -7.29 -7.14 -1.60
C TYR A 160 -7.68 -8.60 -1.35
N THR A 161 -8.92 -8.99 -1.65
CA THR A 161 -9.34 -10.41 -1.58
C THR A 161 -8.51 -11.28 -2.53
N ARG A 162 -8.26 -10.84 -3.77
CA ARG A 162 -7.36 -11.54 -4.71
C ARG A 162 -5.92 -11.62 -4.23
N CYS A 163 -5.46 -10.62 -3.45
CA CYS A 163 -4.17 -10.64 -2.78
C CYS A 163 -4.18 -11.44 -1.46
N GLY A 164 -5.22 -12.23 -1.18
CA GLY A 164 -5.31 -13.12 -0.02
C GLY A 164 -5.65 -12.43 1.30
N PHE A 165 -6.21 -11.22 1.27
CA PHE A 165 -6.76 -10.59 2.47
C PHE A 165 -8.18 -11.07 2.74
N GLU A 166 -8.49 -11.26 4.03
CA GLU A 166 -9.80 -11.68 4.54
C GLU A 166 -10.40 -10.56 5.39
N THR A 167 -11.72 -10.34 5.27
CA THR A 167 -12.45 -9.41 6.13
C THR A 167 -12.60 -10.00 7.53
N PHE A 168 -12.33 -9.20 8.56
CA PHE A 168 -12.53 -9.61 9.95
C PHE A 168 -13.42 -8.67 10.77
N GLY A 169 -13.82 -7.54 10.23
CA GLY A 169 -14.71 -6.61 10.90
C GLY A 169 -15.10 -5.42 10.05
N VAL A 170 -16.11 -4.70 10.50
CA VAL A 170 -16.57 -3.42 9.96
C VAL A 170 -16.58 -2.40 11.08
N GLU A 171 -16.00 -1.24 10.84
CA GLU A 171 -16.01 -0.08 11.72
C GLU A 171 -17.06 0.89 11.20
N PRO A 172 -18.21 1.04 11.89
CA PRO A 172 -19.22 2.00 11.50
C PRO A 172 -18.74 3.43 11.70
N ASP A 173 -19.19 4.35 10.85
CA ASP A 173 -18.90 5.79 10.97
C ASP A 173 -17.41 6.13 11.10
N ALA A 174 -16.55 5.36 10.47
CA ALA A 174 -15.09 5.42 10.61
C ALA A 174 -14.46 6.71 10.06
N VAL A 175 -15.06 7.31 9.03
CA VAL A 175 -14.57 8.55 8.41
C VAL A 175 -15.71 9.52 8.15
N LYS A 176 -15.55 10.78 8.58
CA LYS A 176 -16.48 11.86 8.27
C LYS A 176 -16.14 12.49 6.93
N VAL A 177 -17.12 12.55 6.03
CA VAL A 177 -17.00 13.17 4.69
C VAL A 177 -18.13 14.20 4.56
N GLY A 178 -17.78 15.47 4.68
CA GLY A 178 -18.78 16.54 4.73
C GLY A 178 -19.72 16.39 5.93
N ALA A 179 -21.03 16.25 5.66
CA ALA A 179 -22.05 16.00 6.69
C ALA A 179 -22.34 14.51 6.92
N SER A 180 -21.73 13.61 6.16
CA SER A 180 -21.97 12.17 6.19
C SER A 180 -20.82 11.42 6.85
N PHE A 181 -21.06 10.16 7.21
CA PHE A 181 -20.05 9.25 7.71
C PHE A 181 -20.00 8.01 6.81
N VAL A 182 -18.81 7.43 6.66
CA VAL A 182 -18.60 6.19 5.93
C VAL A 182 -17.94 5.15 6.81
N SER A 183 -18.35 3.88 6.65
CA SER A 183 -17.77 2.76 7.38
C SER A 183 -16.49 2.27 6.72
N LYS A 184 -15.64 1.59 7.49
CA LYS A 184 -14.44 0.90 6.99
C LYS A 184 -14.56 -0.60 7.22
N ILE A 185 -14.25 -1.36 6.18
CA ILE A 185 -14.07 -2.81 6.26
C ILE A 185 -12.61 -3.05 6.63
N HIS A 186 -12.38 -3.76 7.73
CA HIS A 186 -11.07 -4.18 8.18
C HIS A 186 -10.71 -5.53 7.57
N MET A 187 -9.56 -5.58 6.91
CA MET A 187 -9.06 -6.82 6.32
C MET A 187 -7.66 -7.12 6.84
N TRP A 188 -7.31 -8.41 6.85
CA TRP A 188 -6.00 -8.89 7.26
C TRP A 188 -5.52 -10.00 6.34
N ARG A 189 -4.22 -10.16 6.26
CA ARG A 189 -3.57 -11.30 5.62
C ARG A 189 -2.48 -11.82 6.53
N ARG A 190 -2.45 -13.14 6.74
CA ARG A 190 -1.34 -13.82 7.41
C ARG A 190 -0.18 -13.94 6.43
N LEU A 191 1.04 -13.63 6.92
CA LEU A 191 2.26 -13.93 6.20
C LEU A 191 2.64 -15.37 6.50
N ASP A 192 2.77 -16.22 5.47
CA ASP A 192 2.98 -17.65 5.60
C ASP A 192 4.33 -17.96 6.26
N GLY A 193 4.30 -18.94 7.14
CA GLY A 193 5.39 -19.38 8.02
C GLY A 193 4.92 -19.68 9.44
N GLY A 194 3.64 -19.46 9.77
CA GLY A 194 3.08 -19.66 11.11
C GLY A 194 2.18 -20.90 11.21
N VAL A 195 2.53 -21.78 12.14
CA VAL A 195 1.71 -22.84 12.68
C VAL A 195 0.22 -22.46 12.74
N ALA A 196 -0.67 -23.37 12.29
CA ALA A 196 -2.11 -23.24 12.37
C ALA A 196 -2.55 -22.72 13.75
N ARG A 197 -3.57 -21.86 13.77
CA ARG A 197 -4.22 -21.46 15.02
C ARG A 197 -4.57 -22.73 15.81
N ALA A 198 -4.00 -22.87 17.01
CA ALA A 198 -4.62 -23.73 17.99
C ALA A 198 -6.02 -23.13 18.28
N THR A 199 -7.05 -23.80 17.85
CA THR A 199 -8.43 -23.55 18.27
C THR A 199 -8.49 -23.79 19.77
N ALA A 200 -8.72 -22.72 20.53
CA ALA A 200 -9.13 -22.81 21.93
C ALA A 200 -10.60 -23.16 22.01
#